data_2d530f20a6c50de9dabd10e808681ae7
#
_entry.id   2d530f20a6c50de9dabd10e808681ae7
#
_cell.length_a   1.000
_cell.length_b   1.000
_cell.length_c   1.000
_cell.angle_alpha   90.00
_cell.angle_beta   90.00
_cell.angle_gamma   90.00
#
_symmetry.space_group_name_H-M   'P 1'
#
loop_
_entity.id
_entity.type
_entity.pdbx_description
1 polymer ?
#
loop_
_entity_poly.entity_id
_entity_poly.type
_entity_poly.pdbx_seq_one_letter_code
_entity_poly.pdbx_strand_id
1 'polypeptide(L)'
;VYKSPKPAADGKIAFLGHPSKDYSYVAFDVYLNDGKQTKKLTKDLSATPRELFWLNEEELAFSIDDHGASKVLSINVSSGGLSEKIANFKEQFYLSSVHNDVLFGTYANAKRPSELAVIKNNKVEKLSSFNEVALGQYELGNTIEINYKAPDGMDVQGWYITPPKFDKSKKYPLILVIHGGPHSMYRNQFNYLWHQFASDGYVVLYTNPRGSTGYGSEFANIIDNDYPGKGDLSDLLAGVDHVTDEGFIDENRMYVQGCSGGGVLTAWVIGHDDRFAAAASLCPVTNWISMVGTTDIPAWTFKWFDVPFWEDPTNWLDRSPIMRTGYIKTPTLFMTGVLDIRTPMPQTEEMYVALKEAGVDTVLVRMNGEWHGTGRRKPTNWFRTYGYLSEWYERYPKQ
;
A
#
# COMPACT_ATOMS: atom_id res chain seq x y z
N VAL A 1 1.49 17.46 -17.58
CA VAL A 1 2.12 16.15 -17.89
C VAL A 1 1.12 15.32 -18.65
N TYR A 2 1.56 14.65 -19.75
CA TYR A 2 0.72 13.78 -20.59
C TYR A 2 1.44 12.46 -20.82
N LYS A 3 0.68 11.34 -20.86
CA LYS A 3 1.22 9.99 -21.07
C LYS A 3 0.21 9.04 -21.70
N SER A 4 0.65 7.85 -22.12
CA SER A 4 -0.18 6.72 -22.59
C SER A 4 -1.14 7.08 -23.72
N PRO A 5 -0.67 7.66 -24.86
CA PRO A 5 -1.53 7.97 -25.98
C PRO A 5 -2.09 6.69 -26.62
N LYS A 6 -3.37 6.71 -26.98
CA LYS A 6 -4.12 5.61 -27.61
C LYS A 6 -4.89 6.18 -28.83
N PRO A 7 -4.37 5.99 -30.04
CA PRO A 7 -5.08 6.42 -31.26
C PRO A 7 -6.32 5.55 -31.50
N ALA A 8 -7.38 6.18 -31.98
CA ALA A 8 -8.55 5.54 -32.55
C ALA A 8 -8.45 5.41 -34.06
N ALA A 9 -9.29 4.56 -34.66
CA ALA A 9 -9.31 4.35 -36.11
C ALA A 9 -9.70 5.62 -36.91
N ASP A 10 -10.50 6.50 -36.33
CA ASP A 10 -10.94 7.79 -36.90
C ASP A 10 -9.92 8.94 -36.71
N GLY A 11 -8.73 8.65 -36.17
CA GLY A 11 -7.64 9.61 -35.97
C GLY A 11 -7.71 10.40 -34.67
N LYS A 12 -8.72 10.22 -33.82
CA LYS A 12 -8.72 10.75 -32.47
C LYS A 12 -7.65 10.10 -31.62
N ILE A 13 -7.15 10.80 -30.58
CA ILE A 13 -6.15 10.28 -29.65
C ILE A 13 -6.64 10.49 -28.23
N ALA A 14 -6.88 9.41 -27.52
CA ALA A 14 -7.11 9.43 -26.08
C ALA A 14 -5.77 9.33 -25.33
N PHE A 15 -5.63 10.01 -24.20
CA PHE A 15 -4.41 9.98 -23.39
C PHE A 15 -4.68 10.35 -21.94
N LEU A 16 -3.75 10.04 -21.06
CA LEU A 16 -3.78 10.43 -19.65
C LEU A 16 -3.02 11.74 -19.46
N GLY A 17 -3.57 12.66 -18.70
CA GLY A 17 -2.96 13.94 -18.43
C GLY A 17 -3.35 14.52 -17.07
N HIS A 18 -2.54 15.47 -16.59
CA HIS A 18 -2.88 16.33 -15.46
C HIS A 18 -2.19 17.70 -15.63
N PRO A 19 -2.78 18.78 -15.09
CA PRO A 19 -2.08 20.06 -15.00
C PRO A 19 -0.85 19.91 -14.09
N SER A 20 0.18 20.73 -14.32
CA SER A 20 1.29 20.82 -13.37
C SER A 20 0.77 21.41 -12.05
N LYS A 21 0.99 20.72 -10.92
CA LYS A 21 0.65 21.14 -9.58
C LYS A 21 1.77 20.74 -8.64
N ASP A 22 1.97 21.52 -7.59
CA ASP A 22 3.01 21.29 -6.57
C ASP A 22 2.55 20.34 -5.44
N TYR A 23 1.58 19.48 -5.72
CA TYR A 23 1.14 18.46 -4.80
C TYR A 23 2.02 17.20 -4.91
N SER A 24 2.13 16.45 -3.80
CA SER A 24 2.85 15.17 -3.76
C SER A 24 2.17 14.10 -4.64
N TYR A 25 0.84 14.15 -4.77
CA TYR A 25 0.04 13.27 -5.61
C TYR A 25 -0.93 14.05 -6.49
N VAL A 26 -0.96 13.74 -7.79
CA VAL A 26 -1.97 14.23 -8.73
C VAL A 26 -2.48 13.05 -9.54
N ALA A 27 -3.78 12.75 -9.41
CA ALA A 27 -4.42 11.75 -10.28
C ALA A 27 -4.46 12.25 -11.73
N PHE A 28 -4.21 11.33 -12.66
CA PHE A 28 -4.35 11.62 -14.08
C PHE A 28 -5.81 11.49 -14.51
N ASP A 29 -6.25 12.43 -15.31
CA ASP A 29 -7.53 12.39 -16.00
C ASP A 29 -7.39 11.82 -17.42
N VAL A 30 -8.51 11.40 -17.99
CA VAL A 30 -8.60 11.00 -19.41
C VAL A 30 -8.88 12.23 -20.26
N TYR A 31 -8.08 12.41 -21.30
CA TYR A 31 -8.23 13.46 -22.31
C TYR A 31 -8.44 12.86 -23.70
N LEU A 32 -9.11 13.60 -24.54
CA LEU A 32 -9.30 13.31 -25.96
C LEU A 32 -8.82 14.49 -26.80
N ASN A 33 -8.01 14.21 -27.82
CA ASN A 33 -7.70 15.14 -28.90
C ASN A 33 -8.35 14.63 -30.20
N ASP A 34 -9.14 15.46 -30.85
CA ASP A 34 -9.87 15.15 -32.09
C ASP A 34 -9.19 15.75 -33.34
N GLY A 35 -7.95 16.24 -33.20
CA GLY A 35 -7.20 16.94 -34.25
C GLY A 35 -7.49 18.44 -34.33
N LYS A 36 -8.53 18.93 -33.67
CA LYS A 36 -8.91 20.35 -33.59
C LYS A 36 -8.75 20.92 -32.20
N GLN A 37 -9.17 20.16 -31.21
CA GLN A 37 -9.12 20.56 -29.79
C GLN A 37 -8.79 19.39 -28.86
N THR A 38 -8.34 19.72 -27.65
CA THR A 38 -8.14 18.78 -26.57
C THR A 38 -9.21 19.01 -25.51
N LYS A 39 -9.97 17.96 -25.19
CA LYS A 39 -11.04 17.97 -24.18
C LYS A 39 -10.66 17.04 -23.04
N LYS A 40 -10.84 17.50 -21.79
CA LYS A 40 -10.80 16.65 -20.60
C LYS A 40 -12.13 15.89 -20.53
N LEU A 41 -12.08 14.56 -20.46
CA LEU A 41 -13.25 13.70 -20.43
C LEU A 41 -13.68 13.34 -18.99
N THR A 42 -12.71 13.09 -18.12
CA THR A 42 -13.01 12.72 -16.72
C THR A 42 -12.85 13.90 -15.79
N LYS A 43 -13.50 13.81 -14.61
CA LYS A 43 -13.37 14.78 -13.53
C LYS A 43 -13.40 14.04 -12.21
N ASP A 44 -12.48 14.40 -11.33
CA ASP A 44 -12.42 13.92 -9.93
C ASP A 44 -12.42 12.39 -9.81
N LEU A 45 -11.52 11.72 -10.58
CA LEU A 45 -11.29 10.30 -10.40
C LEU A 45 -10.60 10.02 -9.05
N SER A 46 -10.97 8.91 -8.42
CA SER A 46 -10.40 8.47 -7.14
C SER A 46 -8.91 8.12 -7.23
N ALA A 47 -8.45 7.68 -8.41
CA ALA A 47 -7.04 7.41 -8.71
C ALA A 47 -6.75 7.54 -10.19
N THR A 48 -5.46 7.47 -10.55
CA THR A 48 -5.01 7.46 -11.96
C THR A 48 -5.51 6.21 -12.68
N PRO A 49 -6.19 6.36 -13.84
CA PRO A 49 -6.46 5.23 -14.74
C PRO A 49 -5.17 4.50 -15.09
N ARG A 50 -5.21 3.18 -15.18
CA ARG A 50 -4.02 2.39 -15.52
C ARG A 50 -3.69 2.55 -17.01
N GLU A 51 -4.38 1.86 -17.86
CA GLU A 51 -4.18 1.92 -19.31
C GLU A 51 -5.54 2.10 -20.01
N LEU A 52 -5.55 2.86 -21.11
CA LEU A 52 -6.77 3.13 -21.88
C LEU A 52 -6.91 2.11 -23.01
N PHE A 53 -8.14 1.68 -23.29
CA PHE A 53 -8.49 0.79 -24.38
C PHE A 53 -9.74 1.29 -25.08
N TRP A 54 -9.69 1.43 -26.42
CA TRP A 54 -10.89 1.69 -27.20
C TRP A 54 -11.77 0.44 -27.24
N LEU A 55 -13.03 0.56 -26.82
CA LEU A 55 -14.07 -0.45 -27.04
C LEU A 55 -14.63 -0.34 -28.45
N ASN A 56 -14.88 0.88 -28.87
CA ASN A 56 -15.34 1.29 -30.19
C ASN A 56 -14.95 2.76 -30.42
N GLU A 57 -15.44 3.39 -31.50
CA GLU A 57 -15.11 4.79 -31.84
C GLU A 57 -15.62 5.83 -30.83
N GLU A 58 -16.57 5.45 -29.98
CA GLU A 58 -17.22 6.35 -29.01
C GLU A 58 -16.98 6.00 -27.54
N GLU A 59 -16.36 4.87 -27.24
CA GLU A 59 -16.22 4.40 -25.87
C GLU A 59 -14.79 3.91 -25.57
N LEU A 60 -14.23 4.41 -24.46
CA LEU A 60 -12.98 3.97 -23.87
C LEU A 60 -13.23 3.16 -22.60
N ALA A 61 -12.43 2.13 -22.34
CA ALA A 61 -12.38 1.42 -21.08
C ALA A 61 -11.01 1.54 -20.42
N PHE A 62 -11.00 1.48 -19.08
CA PHE A 62 -9.77 1.50 -18.27
C PHE A 62 -10.03 0.91 -16.89
N SER A 63 -8.98 0.40 -16.25
CA SER A 63 -9.05 0.03 -14.84
C SER A 63 -8.64 1.21 -13.95
N ILE A 64 -9.30 1.33 -12.80
CA ILE A 64 -9.00 2.32 -11.76
C ILE A 64 -9.02 1.65 -10.39
N ASP A 65 -8.12 2.07 -9.52
CA ASP A 65 -8.16 1.70 -8.10
C ASP A 65 -9.13 2.62 -7.36
N ASP A 66 -10.08 2.03 -6.62
CA ASP A 66 -11.15 2.78 -5.97
C ASP A 66 -11.63 2.06 -4.71
N HIS A 67 -11.45 2.69 -3.52
CA HIS A 67 -11.90 2.20 -2.23
C HIS A 67 -11.61 0.69 -2.00
N GLY A 68 -10.35 0.30 -2.14
CA GLY A 68 -9.90 -1.08 -1.91
C GLY A 68 -10.27 -2.09 -3.00
N ALA A 69 -10.88 -1.64 -4.09
CA ALA A 69 -11.14 -2.43 -5.29
C ALA A 69 -10.29 -1.98 -6.48
N SER A 70 -10.20 -2.82 -7.53
CA SER A 70 -9.72 -2.41 -8.85
C SER A 70 -10.83 -2.66 -9.86
N LYS A 71 -11.51 -1.59 -10.25
CA LYS A 71 -12.72 -1.61 -11.08
C LYS A 71 -12.39 -1.35 -12.54
N VAL A 72 -13.25 -1.80 -13.45
CA VAL A 72 -13.22 -1.39 -14.86
C VAL A 72 -14.34 -0.39 -15.10
N LEU A 73 -13.94 0.79 -15.55
CA LEU A 73 -14.83 1.85 -16.00
C LEU A 73 -14.82 1.94 -17.52
N SER A 74 -15.90 2.45 -18.08
CA SER A 74 -15.91 2.98 -19.43
C SER A 74 -16.41 4.42 -19.46
N ILE A 75 -15.97 5.17 -20.47
CA ILE A 75 -16.37 6.55 -20.69
C ILE A 75 -16.78 6.75 -22.14
N ASN A 76 -17.95 7.32 -22.35
CA ASN A 76 -18.36 7.77 -23.68
C ASN A 76 -17.66 9.09 -24.00
N VAL A 77 -16.92 9.14 -25.10
CA VAL A 77 -16.05 10.28 -25.44
C VAL A 77 -16.83 11.53 -25.88
N SER A 78 -18.05 11.37 -26.34
CA SER A 78 -18.93 12.49 -26.76
C SER A 78 -19.61 13.15 -25.55
N SER A 79 -20.25 12.36 -24.70
CA SER A 79 -20.99 12.85 -23.54
C SER A 79 -20.14 13.05 -22.29
N GLY A 80 -19.02 12.32 -22.14
CA GLY A 80 -18.22 12.25 -20.91
C GLY A 80 -18.87 11.37 -19.84
N GLY A 81 -19.93 10.61 -20.18
CA GLY A 81 -20.63 9.73 -19.24
C GLY A 81 -19.75 8.54 -18.84
N LEU A 82 -19.49 8.41 -17.53
CA LEU A 82 -18.78 7.27 -16.92
C LEU A 82 -19.76 6.17 -16.51
N SER A 83 -19.36 4.91 -16.69
CA SER A 83 -20.09 3.75 -16.19
C SER A 83 -19.15 2.66 -15.68
N GLU A 84 -19.55 1.96 -14.61
CA GLU A 84 -18.86 0.75 -14.16
C GLU A 84 -19.27 -0.44 -15.04
N LYS A 85 -18.31 -1.24 -15.49
CA LYS A 85 -18.58 -2.47 -16.26
C LYS A 85 -19.20 -3.57 -15.38
N ILE A 86 -18.96 -3.54 -14.08
CA ILE A 86 -19.64 -4.38 -13.08
C ILE A 86 -20.02 -3.47 -11.92
N ALA A 87 -21.32 -3.33 -11.66
CA ALA A 87 -21.81 -2.50 -10.58
C ALA A 87 -21.39 -3.05 -9.20
N ASN A 88 -21.02 -2.15 -8.29
CA ASN A 88 -20.62 -2.47 -6.91
C ASN A 88 -19.49 -3.50 -6.81
N PHE A 89 -18.56 -3.49 -7.77
CA PHE A 89 -17.44 -4.43 -7.77
C PHE A 89 -16.45 -4.11 -6.64
N LYS A 90 -16.22 -5.08 -5.76
CA LYS A 90 -15.35 -4.94 -4.57
C LYS A 90 -14.07 -5.78 -4.64
N GLU A 91 -13.80 -6.41 -5.75
CA GLU A 91 -12.64 -7.25 -5.98
C GLU A 91 -11.66 -6.56 -6.93
N GLN A 92 -10.80 -7.31 -7.59
CA GLN A 92 -9.79 -6.73 -8.47
C GLN A 92 -9.92 -7.27 -9.87
N PHE A 93 -10.08 -6.38 -10.84
CA PHE A 93 -9.95 -6.71 -12.25
C PHE A 93 -9.02 -5.69 -12.93
N TYR A 94 -7.92 -6.16 -13.46
CA TYR A 94 -6.97 -5.33 -14.22
C TYR A 94 -7.11 -5.61 -15.71
N LEU A 95 -7.67 -4.65 -16.42
CA LEU A 95 -7.85 -4.70 -17.86
C LEU A 95 -6.51 -4.70 -18.56
N SER A 96 -6.30 -5.64 -19.48
CA SER A 96 -5.07 -5.80 -20.27
C SER A 96 -5.27 -5.69 -21.77
N SER A 97 -6.46 -6.03 -22.27
CA SER A 97 -6.83 -5.87 -23.68
C SER A 97 -8.35 -5.92 -23.88
N VAL A 98 -8.80 -5.52 -25.05
CA VAL A 98 -10.19 -5.56 -25.48
C VAL A 98 -10.28 -6.16 -26.86
N HIS A 99 -11.25 -7.03 -27.10
CA HIS A 99 -11.55 -7.58 -28.40
C HIS A 99 -13.03 -7.98 -28.52
N ASN A 100 -13.74 -7.48 -29.53
CA ASN A 100 -15.17 -7.76 -29.79
C ASN A 100 -16.05 -7.64 -28.51
N ASP A 101 -15.96 -6.49 -27.83
CA ASP A 101 -16.69 -6.16 -26.59
C ASP A 101 -16.37 -7.07 -25.37
N VAL A 102 -15.40 -7.97 -25.49
CA VAL A 102 -14.86 -8.76 -24.39
C VAL A 102 -13.63 -8.06 -23.81
N LEU A 103 -13.66 -7.86 -22.49
CA LEU A 103 -12.53 -7.23 -21.78
C LEU A 103 -11.69 -8.33 -21.14
N PHE A 104 -10.43 -8.43 -21.55
CA PHE A 104 -9.46 -9.44 -21.06
C PHE A 104 -8.57 -8.82 -20.00
N GLY A 105 -8.28 -9.60 -18.97
CA GLY A 105 -7.44 -9.10 -17.88
C GLY A 105 -7.10 -10.17 -16.86
N THR A 106 -6.76 -9.71 -15.66
CA THR A 106 -6.53 -10.56 -14.51
C THR A 106 -7.53 -10.23 -13.40
N TYR A 107 -8.04 -11.27 -12.77
CA TYR A 107 -8.97 -11.19 -11.66
C TYR A 107 -8.34 -11.77 -10.40
N ALA A 108 -8.52 -11.10 -9.27
CA ALA A 108 -8.09 -11.53 -7.95
C ALA A 108 -9.07 -11.08 -6.86
N ASN A 109 -9.02 -11.76 -5.72
CA ASN A 109 -9.71 -11.33 -4.49
C ASN A 109 -8.92 -11.77 -3.25
N ALA A 110 -9.44 -11.54 -2.05
CA ALA A 110 -8.74 -11.87 -0.80
C ALA A 110 -8.34 -13.34 -0.65
N LYS A 111 -9.06 -14.27 -1.27
CA LYS A 111 -8.82 -15.71 -1.18
C LYS A 111 -8.19 -16.32 -2.45
N ARG A 112 -7.95 -15.48 -3.44
CA ARG A 112 -7.47 -15.97 -4.74
C ARG A 112 -6.41 -15.01 -5.32
N PRO A 113 -5.21 -15.53 -5.60
CA PRO A 113 -4.23 -14.82 -6.41
C PRO A 113 -4.77 -14.54 -7.81
N SER A 114 -4.05 -13.69 -8.56
CA SER A 114 -4.44 -13.30 -9.91
C SER A 114 -4.55 -14.52 -10.84
N GLU A 115 -5.69 -14.62 -11.53
CA GLU A 115 -5.99 -15.57 -12.58
C GLU A 115 -6.35 -14.82 -13.85
N LEU A 116 -6.13 -15.43 -15.03
CA LEU A 116 -6.63 -14.89 -16.28
C LEU A 116 -8.16 -14.91 -16.27
N ALA A 117 -8.76 -13.81 -16.70
CA ALA A 117 -10.21 -13.67 -16.72
C ALA A 117 -10.67 -12.72 -17.82
N VAL A 118 -11.97 -12.79 -18.11
CA VAL A 118 -12.66 -11.83 -18.97
C VAL A 118 -13.85 -11.22 -18.25
N ILE A 119 -14.20 -9.98 -18.63
CA ILE A 119 -15.52 -9.43 -18.38
C ILE A 119 -16.33 -9.55 -19.66
N LYS A 120 -17.42 -10.28 -19.59
CA LYS A 120 -18.40 -10.46 -20.65
C LYS A 120 -19.80 -10.38 -20.05
N ASN A 121 -20.72 -9.65 -20.71
CA ASN A 121 -22.09 -9.46 -20.22
C ASN A 121 -22.14 -8.99 -18.74
N ASN A 122 -21.23 -8.07 -18.36
CA ASN A 122 -21.09 -7.51 -17.03
C ASN A 122 -20.78 -8.55 -15.92
N LYS A 123 -20.16 -9.67 -16.28
CA LYS A 123 -19.74 -10.72 -15.34
C LYS A 123 -18.28 -11.09 -15.57
N VAL A 124 -17.58 -11.42 -14.48
CA VAL A 124 -16.25 -12.01 -14.55
C VAL A 124 -16.35 -13.50 -14.83
N GLU A 125 -15.66 -13.94 -15.87
CA GLU A 125 -15.47 -15.36 -16.20
C GLU A 125 -13.96 -15.67 -16.14
N LYS A 126 -13.57 -16.62 -15.30
CA LYS A 126 -12.16 -17.06 -15.20
C LYS A 126 -11.78 -17.91 -16.39
N LEU A 127 -10.59 -17.67 -16.92
CA LEU A 127 -10.00 -18.45 -18.01
C LEU A 127 -8.88 -19.38 -17.53
N SER A 128 -8.37 -19.19 -16.30
CA SER A 128 -7.32 -20.03 -15.73
C SER A 128 -7.62 -20.41 -14.28
N SER A 129 -6.90 -21.41 -13.78
CA SER A 129 -6.99 -21.93 -12.41
C SER A 129 -5.60 -22.38 -11.90
N PHE A 130 -4.56 -21.61 -12.22
CA PHE A 130 -3.17 -21.95 -11.92
C PHE A 130 -2.90 -22.19 -10.44
N ASN A 131 -3.64 -21.50 -9.57
CA ASN A 131 -3.44 -21.55 -8.12
C ASN A 131 -4.39 -22.52 -7.41
N GLU A 132 -5.42 -23.05 -8.08
CA GLU A 132 -6.46 -23.85 -7.41
C GLU A 132 -5.94 -25.14 -6.79
N VAL A 133 -5.03 -25.86 -7.49
CA VAL A 133 -4.45 -27.10 -6.97
C VAL A 133 -3.61 -26.86 -5.72
N ALA A 134 -2.80 -25.81 -5.73
CA ALA A 134 -1.96 -25.46 -4.58
C ALA A 134 -2.81 -24.97 -3.39
N LEU A 135 -3.71 -24.02 -3.62
CA LEU A 135 -4.51 -23.40 -2.55
C LEU A 135 -5.63 -24.31 -2.04
N GLY A 136 -6.14 -25.24 -2.87
CA GLY A 136 -7.18 -26.18 -2.45
C GLY A 136 -6.75 -27.18 -1.36
N GLN A 137 -5.46 -27.26 -1.06
CA GLN A 137 -4.90 -28.05 0.03
C GLN A 137 -4.87 -27.31 1.38
N TYR A 138 -5.16 -26.02 1.39
CA TYR A 138 -5.07 -25.17 2.57
C TYR A 138 -6.43 -24.54 2.91
N GLU A 139 -6.71 -24.47 4.18
CA GLU A 139 -7.83 -23.71 4.71
C GLU A 139 -7.35 -22.27 4.97
N LEU A 140 -7.94 -21.31 4.25
CA LEU A 140 -7.59 -19.89 4.40
C LEU A 140 -8.52 -19.21 5.41
N GLY A 141 -7.97 -18.29 6.19
CA GLY A 141 -8.73 -17.40 7.05
C GLY A 141 -9.69 -16.49 6.26
N ASN A 142 -10.63 -15.88 6.96
CA ASN A 142 -11.57 -14.94 6.37
C ASN A 142 -10.97 -13.52 6.40
N THR A 143 -11.15 -12.80 5.31
CA THR A 143 -10.85 -11.37 5.24
C THR A 143 -12.12 -10.58 5.52
N ILE A 144 -12.08 -9.72 6.52
CA ILE A 144 -13.17 -8.86 6.97
C ILE A 144 -12.81 -7.41 6.66
N GLU A 145 -13.66 -6.73 5.90
CA GLU A 145 -13.54 -5.28 5.67
C GLU A 145 -14.02 -4.51 6.89
N ILE A 146 -13.29 -3.47 7.28
CA ILE A 146 -13.63 -2.55 8.34
C ILE A 146 -13.60 -1.10 7.83
N ASN A 147 -14.46 -0.29 8.41
CA ASN A 147 -14.44 1.16 8.24
C ASN A 147 -14.54 1.76 9.64
N TYR A 148 -13.61 2.62 9.98
CA TYR A 148 -13.53 3.22 11.30
C TYR A 148 -13.17 4.70 11.21
N LYS A 149 -13.37 5.43 12.30
CA LYS A 149 -13.00 6.84 12.39
C LYS A 149 -11.73 6.99 13.24
N ALA A 150 -10.78 7.76 12.71
CA ALA A 150 -9.69 8.29 13.51
C ALA A 150 -10.23 9.31 14.54
N PRO A 151 -9.49 9.64 15.61
CA PRO A 151 -9.93 10.58 16.65
C PRO A 151 -10.32 11.97 16.14
N ASP A 152 -9.77 12.41 15.02
CA ASP A 152 -10.12 13.69 14.36
C ASP A 152 -11.33 13.59 13.43
N GLY A 153 -11.98 12.40 13.36
CA GLY A 153 -13.17 12.15 12.56
C GLY A 153 -12.91 11.64 11.14
N MET A 154 -11.64 11.47 10.74
CA MET A 154 -11.28 10.93 9.43
C MET A 154 -11.82 9.51 9.26
N ASP A 155 -12.48 9.24 8.14
CA ASP A 155 -12.91 7.89 7.77
C ASP A 155 -11.75 7.12 7.15
N VAL A 156 -11.45 5.95 7.71
CA VAL A 156 -10.37 5.07 7.26
C VAL A 156 -10.91 3.68 6.95
N GLN A 157 -10.55 3.15 5.79
CA GLN A 157 -10.88 1.78 5.38
C GLN A 157 -9.70 0.84 5.65
N GLY A 158 -10.03 -0.37 6.08
CA GLY A 158 -9.04 -1.44 6.28
C GLY A 158 -9.67 -2.82 6.21
N TRP A 159 -8.86 -3.80 6.45
CA TRP A 159 -9.26 -5.22 6.51
C TRP A 159 -8.44 -5.93 7.55
N TYR A 160 -9.01 -6.98 8.13
CA TYR A 160 -8.21 -7.95 8.86
C TYR A 160 -8.49 -9.38 8.37
N ILE A 161 -7.45 -10.22 8.42
CA ILE A 161 -7.53 -11.63 8.11
C ILE A 161 -7.51 -12.41 9.41
N THR A 162 -8.52 -13.26 9.63
CA THR A 162 -8.57 -14.15 10.79
C THR A 162 -7.79 -15.44 10.54
N PRO A 163 -7.34 -16.14 11.58
CA PRO A 163 -6.90 -17.53 11.45
C PRO A 163 -7.96 -18.43 10.80
N PRO A 164 -7.57 -19.54 10.14
CA PRO A 164 -8.49 -20.62 9.83
C PRO A 164 -9.18 -21.14 11.12
N LYS A 165 -10.46 -21.52 11.03
CA LYS A 165 -11.25 -21.99 12.20
C LYS A 165 -11.27 -20.98 13.36
N PHE A 166 -11.35 -19.71 13.00
CA PHE A 166 -11.41 -18.60 13.96
C PHE A 166 -12.56 -18.79 14.96
N ASP A 167 -12.24 -18.61 16.23
CA ASP A 167 -13.18 -18.70 17.36
C ASP A 167 -13.12 -17.38 18.14
N LYS A 168 -14.15 -16.55 18.04
CA LYS A 168 -14.21 -15.22 18.69
C LYS A 168 -14.07 -15.28 20.22
N SER A 169 -14.24 -16.44 20.86
CA SER A 169 -14.04 -16.60 22.29
C SER A 169 -12.58 -16.72 22.73
N LYS A 170 -11.65 -16.89 21.78
CA LYS A 170 -10.21 -17.00 22.01
C LYS A 170 -9.50 -15.68 21.79
N LYS A 171 -8.26 -15.60 22.30
CA LYS A 171 -7.36 -14.46 22.09
C LYS A 171 -6.30 -14.81 21.07
N TYR A 172 -6.03 -13.86 20.15
CA TYR A 172 -5.10 -14.02 19.06
C TYR A 172 -4.08 -12.88 19.03
N PRO A 173 -2.82 -13.16 18.69
CA PRO A 173 -1.85 -12.10 18.42
C PRO A 173 -2.28 -11.29 17.19
N LEU A 174 -1.94 -9.99 17.16
CA LEU A 174 -2.22 -9.06 16.07
C LEU A 174 -0.94 -8.66 15.36
N ILE A 175 -0.96 -8.61 14.04
CA ILE A 175 0.08 -7.94 13.24
C ILE A 175 -0.57 -6.80 12.47
N LEU A 176 -0.18 -5.55 12.75
CA LEU A 176 -0.48 -4.41 11.90
C LEU A 176 0.52 -4.38 10.75
N VAL A 177 0.02 -4.43 9.51
CA VAL A 177 0.84 -4.34 8.29
C VAL A 177 0.57 -3.01 7.60
N ILE A 178 1.60 -2.19 7.44
CA ILE A 178 1.51 -0.84 6.88
C ILE A 178 2.07 -0.85 5.45
N HIS A 179 1.31 -0.32 4.47
CA HIS A 179 1.76 -0.26 3.09
C HIS A 179 2.84 0.80 2.87
N GLY A 180 3.64 0.59 1.83
CA GLY A 180 4.61 1.57 1.36
C GLY A 180 3.97 2.70 0.55
N GLY A 181 4.78 3.59 0.07
CA GLY A 181 4.36 4.76 -0.68
C GLY A 181 4.93 6.01 -0.03
N PRO A 182 4.11 6.93 0.56
CA PRO A 182 2.76 6.77 1.15
C PRO A 182 1.63 6.63 0.13
N HIS A 183 1.75 7.21 -1.05
CA HIS A 183 0.75 7.13 -2.11
C HIS A 183 0.67 5.73 -2.71
N SER A 184 -0.05 4.85 -2.01
CA SER A 184 -0.38 3.48 -2.39
C SER A 184 -1.75 3.12 -1.83
N MET A 185 -2.23 1.92 -2.06
CA MET A 185 -3.49 1.42 -1.52
C MET A 185 -3.43 -0.09 -1.31
N TYR A 186 -3.79 -0.53 -0.12
CA TYR A 186 -4.19 -1.91 0.09
C TYR A 186 -5.59 -2.16 -0.48
N ARG A 187 -5.81 -3.38 -0.89
CA ARG A 187 -7.06 -3.82 -1.52
C ARG A 187 -7.58 -5.06 -0.82
N ASN A 188 -8.81 -5.42 -1.13
CA ASN A 188 -9.31 -6.76 -0.86
C ASN A 188 -8.55 -7.77 -1.74
N GLN A 189 -7.30 -8.10 -1.33
CA GLN A 189 -6.34 -8.85 -2.14
C GLN A 189 -5.78 -10.07 -1.43
N PHE A 190 -5.41 -11.07 -2.21
CA PHE A 190 -4.65 -12.20 -1.71
C PHE A 190 -3.19 -11.78 -1.45
N ASN A 191 -2.66 -12.20 -0.30
CA ASN A 191 -1.24 -12.07 0.02
C ASN A 191 -0.77 -13.34 0.75
N TYR A 192 0.18 -14.06 0.17
CA TYR A 192 0.70 -15.30 0.73
C TYR A 192 1.27 -15.13 2.14
N LEU A 193 2.03 -14.05 2.38
CA LEU A 193 2.64 -13.80 3.68
C LEU A 193 1.58 -13.56 4.77
N TRP A 194 0.54 -12.81 4.45
CA TRP A 194 -0.55 -12.52 5.38
C TRP A 194 -1.37 -13.76 5.72
N HIS A 195 -1.69 -14.58 4.70
CA HIS A 195 -2.37 -15.85 4.92
C HIS A 195 -1.50 -16.86 5.67
N GLN A 196 -0.18 -16.82 5.48
CA GLN A 196 0.75 -17.63 6.25
C GLN A 196 0.70 -17.24 7.74
N PHE A 197 0.83 -15.95 8.08
CA PHE A 197 0.66 -15.49 9.46
C PHE A 197 -0.71 -15.81 10.03
N ALA A 198 -1.77 -15.70 9.22
CA ALA A 198 -3.10 -16.09 9.67
C ALA A 198 -3.18 -17.61 9.97
N SER A 199 -2.54 -18.44 9.15
CA SER A 199 -2.43 -19.90 9.41
C SER A 199 -1.65 -20.23 10.67
N ASP A 200 -0.67 -19.38 11.02
CA ASP A 200 0.12 -19.51 12.27
C ASP A 200 -0.63 -18.96 13.51
N GLY A 201 -1.87 -18.51 13.32
CA GLY A 201 -2.75 -18.09 14.39
C GLY A 201 -2.78 -16.58 14.65
N TYR A 202 -2.19 -15.75 13.81
CA TYR A 202 -2.25 -14.29 13.94
C TYR A 202 -3.52 -13.73 13.28
N VAL A 203 -4.04 -12.65 13.84
CA VAL A 203 -4.91 -11.72 13.11
C VAL A 203 -4.03 -10.73 12.39
N VAL A 204 -4.23 -10.55 11.08
CA VAL A 204 -3.42 -9.65 10.26
C VAL A 204 -4.26 -8.46 9.84
N LEU A 205 -4.00 -7.29 10.42
CA LEU A 205 -4.66 -6.02 10.13
C LEU A 205 -3.88 -5.23 9.09
N TYR A 206 -4.57 -4.68 8.10
CA TYR A 206 -4.01 -3.75 7.13
C TYR A 206 -5.02 -2.68 6.75
N THR A 207 -4.59 -1.42 6.68
CA THR A 207 -5.46 -0.26 6.53
C THR A 207 -4.93 0.69 5.45
N ASN A 208 -5.79 1.59 5.00
CA ASN A 208 -5.44 2.68 4.09
C ASN A 208 -5.55 4.02 4.85
N PRO A 209 -4.51 4.42 5.58
CA PRO A 209 -4.50 5.70 6.29
C PRO A 209 -4.52 6.87 5.29
N ARG A 210 -4.76 8.09 5.79
CA ARG A 210 -4.59 9.31 4.97
C ARG A 210 -3.27 9.30 4.22
N GLY A 211 -3.26 9.85 3.01
CA GLY A 211 -2.13 9.72 2.09
C GLY A 211 -2.26 8.56 1.10
N SER A 212 -3.15 7.58 1.36
CA SER A 212 -3.42 6.48 0.44
C SER A 212 -4.09 6.97 -0.84
N THR A 213 -3.83 6.25 -1.95
CA THR A 213 -4.53 6.47 -3.23
C THR A 213 -5.86 5.69 -3.29
N GLY A 214 -6.71 5.99 -4.26
CA GLY A 214 -8.00 5.33 -4.42
C GLY A 214 -9.15 5.97 -3.65
N TYR A 215 -8.90 7.12 -3.01
CA TYR A 215 -9.88 7.90 -2.23
C TYR A 215 -9.94 9.37 -2.71
N GLY A 216 -9.41 9.65 -3.89
CA GLY A 216 -9.28 11.00 -4.43
C GLY A 216 -7.95 11.69 -4.10
N SER A 217 -7.64 12.74 -4.87
CA SER A 217 -6.38 13.48 -4.68
C SER A 217 -6.37 14.28 -3.37
N GLU A 218 -7.52 14.71 -2.88
CA GLU A 218 -7.63 15.42 -1.60
C GLU A 218 -7.18 14.54 -0.44
N PHE A 219 -7.73 13.33 -0.32
CA PHE A 219 -7.33 12.36 0.71
C PHE A 219 -5.84 11.98 0.61
N ALA A 220 -5.31 11.83 -0.62
CA ALA A 220 -3.91 11.52 -0.81
C ALA A 220 -2.99 12.66 -0.37
N ASN A 221 -3.37 13.93 -0.60
CA ASN A 221 -2.54 15.09 -0.32
C ASN A 221 -2.70 15.68 1.11
N ILE A 222 -3.57 15.13 1.95
CA ILE A 222 -3.69 15.57 3.36
C ILE A 222 -2.35 15.51 4.09
N ILE A 223 -1.46 14.61 3.69
CA ILE A 223 -0.14 14.41 4.30
C ILE A 223 0.96 15.30 3.70
N ASP A 224 0.65 16.17 2.75
CA ASP A 224 1.65 17.10 2.19
C ASP A 224 2.22 17.97 3.30
N ASN A 225 3.56 18.07 3.35
CA ASN A 225 4.31 18.73 4.41
C ASN A 225 4.09 18.21 5.86
N ASP A 226 3.46 17.04 6.03
CA ASP A 226 3.23 16.40 7.35
C ASP A 226 3.43 14.88 7.33
N TYR A 227 4.29 14.33 6.46
CA TYR A 227 4.58 12.90 6.40
C TYR A 227 6.02 12.57 6.84
N PRO A 228 6.24 11.58 7.75
CA PRO A 228 5.23 11.00 8.65
C PRO A 228 4.75 12.05 9.67
N GLY A 229 3.49 12.01 10.05
CA GLY A 229 2.86 13.01 10.89
C GLY A 229 1.99 12.42 12.02
N LYS A 230 1.21 13.32 12.62
CA LYS A 230 0.25 12.91 13.67
C LYS A 230 -0.98 12.23 13.07
N GLY A 231 -1.37 12.66 11.87
CA GLY A 231 -2.59 12.19 11.22
C GLY A 231 -2.49 10.72 10.80
N ASP A 232 -1.45 10.35 10.06
CA ASP A 232 -1.23 8.98 9.63
C ASP A 232 -0.96 8.03 10.81
N LEU A 233 -0.25 8.49 11.84
CA LEU A 233 -0.09 7.77 13.11
C LEU A 233 -1.45 7.49 13.77
N SER A 234 -2.30 8.52 13.88
CA SER A 234 -3.63 8.43 14.50
C SER A 234 -4.53 7.45 13.74
N ASP A 235 -4.51 7.47 12.40
CA ASP A 235 -5.28 6.55 11.57
C ASP A 235 -4.89 5.09 11.81
N LEU A 236 -3.58 4.81 11.90
CA LEU A 236 -3.06 3.47 12.11
C LEU A 236 -3.42 2.94 13.51
N LEU A 237 -3.24 3.75 14.56
CA LEU A 237 -3.55 3.35 15.92
C LEU A 237 -5.05 3.16 16.13
N ALA A 238 -5.90 4.01 15.56
CA ALA A 238 -7.35 3.85 15.59
C ALA A 238 -7.81 2.53 14.93
N GLY A 239 -7.11 2.07 13.88
CA GLY A 239 -7.38 0.77 13.28
C GLY A 239 -7.04 -0.40 14.22
N VAL A 240 -5.95 -0.29 14.98
CA VAL A 240 -5.59 -1.27 16.01
C VAL A 240 -6.64 -1.27 17.13
N ASP A 241 -7.02 -0.09 17.63
CA ASP A 241 -8.04 0.06 18.67
C ASP A 241 -9.37 -0.57 18.23
N HIS A 242 -9.82 -0.26 16.99
CA HIS A 242 -11.06 -0.81 16.43
C HIS A 242 -11.10 -2.34 16.43
N VAL A 243 -10.00 -3.01 16.07
CA VAL A 243 -9.96 -4.49 16.06
C VAL A 243 -9.76 -5.05 17.46
N THR A 244 -9.07 -4.35 18.35
CA THR A 244 -8.88 -4.74 19.75
C THR A 244 -10.19 -4.69 20.52
N ASP A 245 -11.04 -3.70 20.27
CA ASP A 245 -12.39 -3.54 20.86
C ASP A 245 -13.35 -4.69 20.49
N GLU A 246 -13.06 -5.43 19.39
CA GLU A 246 -13.79 -6.65 19.07
C GLU A 246 -13.62 -7.78 20.13
N GLY A 247 -12.63 -7.66 21.02
CA GLY A 247 -12.46 -8.49 22.21
C GLY A 247 -11.70 -9.79 22.00
N PHE A 248 -11.20 -10.09 20.80
CA PHE A 248 -10.44 -11.33 20.52
C PHE A 248 -8.93 -11.11 20.34
N ILE A 249 -8.42 -9.89 20.51
CA ILE A 249 -6.97 -9.63 20.41
C ILE A 249 -6.30 -9.85 21.75
N ASP A 250 -5.12 -10.48 21.73
CA ASP A 250 -4.19 -10.54 22.84
C ASP A 250 -3.28 -9.30 22.80
N GLU A 251 -3.58 -8.33 23.65
CA GLU A 251 -2.86 -7.05 23.69
C GLU A 251 -1.39 -7.18 24.11
N ASN A 252 -0.99 -8.31 24.70
CA ASN A 252 0.42 -8.59 24.99
C ASN A 252 1.19 -9.12 23.78
N ARG A 253 0.51 -9.43 22.68
CA ARG A 253 1.10 -9.96 21.46
C ARG A 253 0.64 -9.16 20.23
N MET A 254 0.85 -7.85 20.28
CA MET A 254 0.61 -6.97 19.13
C MET A 254 1.94 -6.60 18.48
N TYR A 255 1.99 -6.68 17.18
CA TYR A 255 3.18 -6.44 16.36
C TYR A 255 2.88 -5.47 15.24
N VAL A 256 3.91 -4.76 14.78
CA VAL A 256 3.78 -3.81 13.66
C VAL A 256 4.89 -4.00 12.64
N GLN A 257 4.54 -3.99 11.36
CA GLN A 257 5.50 -4.11 10.27
C GLN A 257 5.09 -3.32 9.03
N GLY A 258 6.09 -2.94 8.24
CA GLY A 258 5.90 -2.37 6.92
C GLY A 258 7.21 -2.19 6.17
N CYS A 259 7.12 -2.00 4.85
CA CYS A 259 8.27 -1.79 3.98
C CYS A 259 8.18 -0.43 3.28
N SER A 260 9.32 0.23 3.04
CA SER A 260 9.38 1.54 2.38
C SER A 260 8.64 2.60 3.21
N GLY A 261 7.67 3.33 2.66
CA GLY A 261 6.78 4.19 3.43
C GLY A 261 6.15 3.50 4.63
N GLY A 262 5.79 2.20 4.52
CA GLY A 262 5.33 1.40 5.66
C GLY A 262 6.43 1.14 6.70
N GLY A 263 7.70 1.05 6.28
CA GLY A 263 8.86 0.98 7.18
C GLY A 263 9.09 2.29 7.92
N VAL A 264 8.92 3.43 7.24
CA VAL A 264 8.90 4.78 7.87
C VAL A 264 7.86 4.82 8.97
N LEU A 265 6.60 4.49 8.63
CA LEU A 265 5.49 4.54 9.59
C LEU A 265 5.63 3.50 10.70
N THR A 266 6.22 2.34 10.44
CA THR A 266 6.56 1.38 11.50
C THR A 266 7.52 1.99 12.52
N ALA A 267 8.63 2.60 12.05
CA ALA A 267 9.60 3.26 12.93
C ALA A 267 9.00 4.51 13.62
N TRP A 268 8.09 5.21 12.94
CA TRP A 268 7.36 6.34 13.49
C TRP A 268 6.40 5.95 14.61
N VAL A 269 5.59 4.90 14.38
CA VAL A 269 4.64 4.34 15.35
C VAL A 269 5.34 3.97 16.65
N ILE A 270 6.41 3.18 16.60
CA ILE A 270 7.13 2.75 17.83
C ILE A 270 7.88 3.88 18.52
N GLY A 271 8.11 5.00 17.84
CA GLY A 271 8.65 6.23 18.45
C GLY A 271 7.63 7.05 19.21
N HIS A 272 6.33 6.71 19.11
CA HIS A 272 5.22 7.46 19.70
C HIS A 272 4.28 6.61 20.54
N ASP A 273 4.29 5.30 20.36
CA ASP A 273 3.40 4.37 21.07
C ASP A 273 4.16 3.08 21.45
N ASP A 274 4.04 2.62 22.65
CA ASP A 274 4.75 1.46 23.21
C ASP A 274 3.87 0.22 23.36
N ARG A 275 2.67 0.20 22.76
CA ARG A 275 1.74 -0.94 22.82
C ARG A 275 2.26 -2.19 22.11
N PHE A 276 3.12 -2.07 21.11
CA PHE A 276 3.62 -3.19 20.34
C PHE A 276 4.72 -3.97 21.06
N ALA A 277 4.58 -5.29 21.09
CA ALA A 277 5.54 -6.20 21.71
C ALA A 277 6.84 -6.31 20.90
N ALA A 278 6.75 -6.22 19.59
CA ALA A 278 7.91 -6.08 18.67
C ALA A 278 7.49 -5.41 17.37
N ALA A 279 8.50 -4.91 16.64
CA ALA A 279 8.32 -4.27 15.33
C ALA A 279 9.29 -4.83 14.29
N ALA A 280 8.90 -4.74 13.02
CA ALA A 280 9.78 -5.02 11.88
C ALA A 280 9.70 -3.89 10.84
N SER A 281 10.71 -3.03 10.82
CA SER A 281 10.82 -1.92 9.88
C SER A 281 11.67 -2.36 8.68
N LEU A 282 11.00 -2.56 7.55
CA LEU A 282 11.63 -3.11 6.35
C LEU A 282 11.91 -1.99 5.34
N CYS A 283 13.11 -1.96 4.78
CA CYS A 283 13.56 -0.94 3.82
C CYS A 283 13.02 0.47 4.12
N PRO A 284 13.20 1.00 5.36
CA PRO A 284 12.62 2.26 5.79
C PRO A 284 13.36 3.49 5.26
N VAL A 285 12.73 4.66 5.38
CA VAL A 285 13.44 5.92 5.58
C VAL A 285 13.41 6.24 7.07
N THR A 286 14.57 6.53 7.65
CA THR A 286 14.70 6.82 9.07
C THR A 286 15.26 8.21 9.35
N ASN A 287 15.95 8.78 8.37
CA ASN A 287 16.57 10.09 8.42
C ASN A 287 16.43 10.80 7.07
N TRP A 288 15.55 11.78 6.98
CA TRP A 288 15.24 12.44 5.73
C TRP A 288 16.41 13.23 5.14
N ILE A 289 17.31 13.78 5.99
CA ILE A 289 18.47 14.53 5.52
C ILE A 289 19.46 13.60 4.81
N SER A 290 19.79 12.45 5.40
CA SER A 290 20.68 11.48 4.74
C SER A 290 20.00 10.78 3.57
N MET A 291 18.67 10.58 3.63
CA MET A 291 17.87 10.01 2.55
C MET A 291 17.97 10.81 1.27
N VAL A 292 17.76 12.12 1.32
CA VAL A 292 17.74 12.98 0.11
C VAL A 292 19.07 12.99 -0.62
N GLY A 293 20.19 12.81 0.10
CA GLY A 293 21.54 12.75 -0.48
C GLY A 293 21.95 11.41 -1.07
N THR A 294 21.21 10.34 -0.79
CA THR A 294 21.62 8.95 -1.13
C THR A 294 20.60 8.18 -1.97
N THR A 295 19.36 8.66 -2.09
CA THR A 295 18.29 8.02 -2.86
C THR A 295 18.40 8.26 -4.37
N ASP A 296 17.79 7.38 -5.18
CA ASP A 296 17.58 7.56 -6.62
C ASP A 296 16.44 8.53 -6.98
N ILE A 297 15.71 9.06 -5.97
CA ILE A 297 14.57 9.97 -6.14
C ILE A 297 14.67 11.25 -5.31
N PRO A 298 15.79 11.99 -5.33
CA PRO A 298 15.97 13.17 -4.47
C PRO A 298 14.91 14.24 -4.70
N ALA A 299 14.52 14.52 -5.94
CA ALA A 299 13.50 15.50 -6.28
C ALA A 299 12.12 15.16 -5.68
N TRP A 300 11.79 13.87 -5.54
CA TRP A 300 10.57 13.43 -4.87
C TRP A 300 10.68 13.67 -3.35
N THR A 301 11.84 13.43 -2.75
CA THR A 301 12.07 13.64 -1.33
C THR A 301 11.90 15.11 -0.93
N PHE A 302 12.42 16.04 -1.75
CA PHE A 302 12.27 17.49 -1.49
C PHE A 302 10.81 17.97 -1.51
N LYS A 303 9.90 17.28 -2.21
CA LYS A 303 8.48 17.66 -2.24
C LYS A 303 7.74 17.49 -0.90
N TRP A 304 8.32 16.76 0.05
CA TRP A 304 7.76 16.56 1.39
C TRP A 304 8.09 17.69 2.35
N PHE A 305 8.87 18.69 1.92
CA PHE A 305 9.36 19.75 2.77
C PHE A 305 9.28 21.08 2.03
N ASP A 306 8.69 22.11 2.69
CA ASP A 306 8.53 23.44 2.11
C ASP A 306 9.86 24.18 1.96
N VAL A 307 10.80 23.91 2.88
CA VAL A 307 12.09 24.59 2.97
C VAL A 307 13.21 23.56 2.90
N PRO A 308 14.26 23.81 2.09
CA PRO A 308 15.43 22.92 2.06
C PRO A 308 16.13 22.85 3.43
N PHE A 309 16.68 21.69 3.78
CA PHE A 309 17.27 21.44 5.10
C PHE A 309 18.49 22.34 5.42
N TRP A 310 19.18 22.86 4.40
CA TRP A 310 20.29 23.80 4.60
C TRP A 310 19.84 25.23 4.93
N GLU A 311 18.57 25.55 4.75
CA GLU A 311 17.95 26.82 5.19
C GLU A 311 17.28 26.64 6.55
N ASP A 312 16.48 25.55 6.72
CA ASP A 312 15.90 25.15 8.00
C ASP A 312 15.78 23.62 8.10
N PRO A 313 16.59 22.96 8.94
CA PRO A 313 16.56 21.52 9.12
C PRO A 313 15.44 21.04 10.07
N THR A 314 14.74 21.92 10.77
CA THR A 314 13.84 21.57 11.88
C THR A 314 12.79 20.55 11.45
N ASN A 315 12.02 20.88 10.43
CA ASN A 315 10.97 19.98 9.92
C ASN A 315 11.51 18.65 9.36
N TRP A 316 12.71 18.67 8.77
CA TRP A 316 13.41 17.47 8.30
C TRP A 316 13.77 16.53 9.45
N LEU A 317 14.26 17.07 10.55
CA LEU A 317 14.63 16.32 11.74
C LEU A 317 13.38 15.85 12.51
N ASP A 318 12.42 16.72 12.76
CA ASP A 318 11.22 16.43 13.52
C ASP A 318 10.42 15.24 12.93
N ARG A 319 10.44 15.10 11.59
CA ARG A 319 9.79 14.00 10.86
C ARG A 319 10.71 12.82 10.56
N SER A 320 11.96 12.84 11.03
CA SER A 320 12.88 11.71 10.91
C SER A 320 12.72 10.76 12.09
N PRO A 321 12.28 9.50 11.87
CA PRO A 321 12.08 8.51 12.95
C PRO A 321 13.30 8.33 13.86
N ILE A 322 14.52 8.46 13.33
CA ILE A 322 15.76 8.34 14.11
C ILE A 322 15.84 9.34 15.27
N MET A 323 15.22 10.53 15.15
CA MET A 323 15.18 11.53 16.21
C MET A 323 14.28 11.12 17.39
N ARG A 324 13.49 10.05 17.20
CA ARG A 324 12.64 9.48 18.26
C ARG A 324 13.32 8.33 19.00
N THR A 325 14.55 7.98 18.68
CA THR A 325 15.29 6.82 19.27
C THR A 325 15.20 6.77 20.80
N GLY A 326 15.35 7.92 21.47
CA GLY A 326 15.30 7.98 22.94
C GLY A 326 13.95 7.64 23.59
N TYR A 327 12.89 7.55 22.80
CA TYR A 327 11.54 7.16 23.26
C TYR A 327 11.19 5.71 22.92
N ILE A 328 11.93 5.06 22.01
CA ILE A 328 11.65 3.71 21.54
C ILE A 328 12.08 2.70 22.60
N LYS A 329 11.13 1.83 22.97
CA LYS A 329 11.36 0.67 23.85
C LYS A 329 11.10 -0.64 23.12
N THR A 330 10.34 -0.59 22.04
CA THR A 330 9.88 -1.75 21.29
C THR A 330 11.05 -2.46 20.59
N PRO A 331 11.31 -3.75 20.87
CA PRO A 331 12.29 -4.54 20.14
C PRO A 331 12.04 -4.47 18.65
N THR A 332 13.07 -4.14 17.86
CA THR A 332 12.89 -3.81 16.44
C THR A 332 13.82 -4.59 15.53
N LEU A 333 13.25 -5.33 14.59
CA LEU A 333 13.97 -5.94 13.47
C LEU A 333 14.00 -4.98 12.29
N PHE A 334 15.21 -4.72 11.78
CA PHE A 334 15.44 -4.02 10.52
C PHE A 334 15.84 -5.00 9.43
N MET A 335 15.30 -4.84 8.20
CA MET A 335 15.65 -5.68 7.07
C MET A 335 15.61 -4.87 5.77
N THR A 336 16.70 -4.90 4.99
CA THR A 336 16.79 -4.13 3.74
C THR A 336 17.58 -4.91 2.70
N GLY A 337 17.23 -4.75 1.43
CA GLY A 337 18.00 -5.25 0.29
C GLY A 337 19.35 -4.54 0.18
N VAL A 338 20.44 -5.29 0.05
CA VAL A 338 21.80 -4.71 -0.05
C VAL A 338 21.97 -3.80 -1.26
N LEU A 339 21.16 -4.02 -2.32
CA LEU A 339 21.19 -3.23 -3.56
C LEU A 339 20.09 -2.17 -3.60
N ASP A 340 19.47 -1.85 -2.47
CA ASP A 340 18.42 -0.84 -2.40
C ASP A 340 19.02 0.56 -2.59
N ILE A 341 18.61 1.22 -3.67
CA ILE A 341 18.95 2.61 -3.98
C ILE A 341 17.75 3.55 -3.79
N ARG A 342 16.56 3.01 -3.49
CA ARG A 342 15.34 3.77 -3.25
C ARG A 342 15.30 4.29 -1.81
N THR A 343 15.43 3.37 -0.85
CA THR A 343 15.69 3.63 0.56
C THR A 343 17.01 2.96 0.94
N PRO A 344 18.13 3.64 0.69
CA PRO A 344 19.45 3.00 0.74
C PRO A 344 19.76 2.37 2.10
N MET A 345 20.59 1.31 2.08
CA MET A 345 20.98 0.55 3.27
C MET A 345 21.40 1.43 4.46
N PRO A 346 22.12 2.57 4.30
CA PRO A 346 22.44 3.47 5.40
C PRO A 346 21.26 3.93 6.22
N GLN A 347 20.07 4.10 5.61
CA GLN A 347 18.85 4.45 6.35
C GLN A 347 18.53 3.44 7.45
N THR A 348 18.67 2.17 7.12
CA THR A 348 18.44 1.07 8.07
C THR A 348 19.58 0.95 9.08
N GLU A 349 20.82 1.16 8.65
CA GLU A 349 22.03 1.07 9.48
C GLU A 349 22.07 2.20 10.53
N GLU A 350 21.74 3.43 10.16
CA GLU A 350 21.70 4.58 11.08
C GLU A 350 20.76 4.30 12.26
N MET A 351 19.53 3.87 11.99
CA MET A 351 18.54 3.60 13.03
C MET A 351 18.89 2.37 13.87
N TYR A 352 19.43 1.32 13.23
CA TYR A 352 19.92 0.13 13.94
C TYR A 352 21.00 0.50 14.96
N VAL A 353 22.00 1.29 14.56
CA VAL A 353 23.07 1.73 15.48
C VAL A 353 22.51 2.59 16.59
N ALA A 354 21.63 3.55 16.26
CA ALA A 354 21.01 4.43 17.24
C ALA A 354 20.22 3.66 18.32
N LEU A 355 19.44 2.64 17.91
CA LEU A 355 18.70 1.80 18.87
C LEU A 355 19.62 0.91 19.70
N LYS A 356 20.72 0.40 19.14
CA LYS A 356 21.72 -0.35 19.90
C LYS A 356 22.36 0.50 21.00
N GLU A 357 22.76 1.73 20.69
CA GLU A 357 23.30 2.68 21.65
C GLU A 357 22.29 3.08 22.72
N ALA A 358 21.01 3.15 22.36
CA ALA A 358 19.90 3.40 23.30
C ALA A 358 19.54 2.18 24.18
N GLY A 359 20.20 1.02 23.98
CA GLY A 359 19.94 -0.20 24.73
C GLY A 359 18.68 -0.97 24.32
N VAL A 360 18.08 -0.62 23.19
CA VAL A 360 16.93 -1.34 22.64
C VAL A 360 17.38 -2.62 21.94
N ASP A 361 16.68 -3.73 22.20
CA ASP A 361 16.98 -4.97 21.50
C ASP A 361 16.62 -4.84 20.02
N THR A 362 17.61 -5.01 19.15
CA THR A 362 17.44 -4.80 17.72
C THR A 362 18.38 -5.69 16.89
N VAL A 363 17.90 -6.08 15.72
CA VAL A 363 18.62 -6.92 14.74
C VAL A 363 18.57 -6.25 13.38
N LEU A 364 19.69 -6.32 12.64
CA LEU A 364 19.79 -5.88 11.25
C LEU A 364 20.01 -7.08 10.34
N VAL A 365 19.10 -7.29 9.40
CA VAL A 365 19.17 -8.32 8.36
C VAL A 365 19.45 -7.66 7.00
N ARG A 366 20.62 -7.94 6.43
CA ARG A 366 21.01 -7.51 5.09
C ARG A 366 20.66 -8.57 4.06
N MET A 367 19.68 -8.28 3.20
CA MET A 367 19.17 -9.22 2.20
C MET A 367 20.00 -9.18 0.92
N ASN A 368 20.95 -10.08 0.79
CA ASN A 368 21.87 -10.16 -0.36
C ASN A 368 21.13 -10.41 -1.68
N GLY A 369 21.39 -9.54 -2.68
CA GLY A 369 20.84 -9.63 -4.02
C GLY A 369 19.41 -9.12 -4.15
N GLU A 370 18.84 -8.52 -3.10
CA GLU A 370 17.60 -7.78 -3.15
C GLU A 370 17.85 -6.29 -3.37
N TRP A 371 16.93 -5.66 -4.09
CA TRP A 371 16.82 -4.22 -4.29
C TRP A 371 15.80 -3.65 -3.29
N HIS A 372 14.95 -2.73 -3.72
CA HIS A 372 13.91 -2.17 -2.86
C HIS A 372 12.87 -3.24 -2.48
N GLY A 373 13.02 -3.79 -1.26
CA GLY A 373 12.25 -4.91 -0.72
C GLY A 373 13.17 -5.98 -0.12
N THR A 374 12.59 -7.02 0.46
CA THR A 374 13.32 -8.04 1.23
C THR A 374 13.23 -9.46 0.64
N GLY A 375 12.35 -9.68 -0.32
CA GLY A 375 12.15 -11.01 -0.94
C GLY A 375 11.45 -10.96 -2.29
N ARG A 376 11.64 -9.87 -3.05
CA ARG A 376 10.93 -9.69 -4.33
C ARG A 376 11.65 -10.30 -5.53
N ARG A 377 12.96 -10.46 -5.46
CA ARG A 377 13.77 -10.96 -6.58
C ARG A 377 14.08 -12.44 -6.49
N LYS A 378 14.32 -12.94 -5.28
CA LYS A 378 14.70 -14.34 -5.06
C LYS A 378 13.64 -15.04 -4.21
N PRO A 379 12.99 -16.11 -4.71
CA PRO A 379 12.00 -16.85 -3.93
C PRO A 379 12.52 -17.31 -2.57
N THR A 380 13.79 -17.72 -2.49
CA THR A 380 14.44 -18.10 -1.21
C THR A 380 14.50 -16.97 -0.21
N ASN A 381 14.66 -15.72 -0.66
CA ASN A 381 14.67 -14.56 0.22
C ASN A 381 13.25 -14.21 0.71
N TRP A 382 12.22 -14.50 -0.09
CA TRP A 382 10.84 -14.37 0.35
C TRP A 382 10.55 -15.30 1.55
N PHE A 383 10.94 -16.58 1.47
CA PHE A 383 10.83 -17.51 2.58
C PHE A 383 11.66 -17.09 3.80
N ARG A 384 12.87 -16.57 3.58
CA ARG A 384 13.72 -16.06 4.66
C ARG A 384 13.08 -14.84 5.33
N THR A 385 12.48 -13.92 4.56
CA THR A 385 11.77 -12.76 5.12
C THR A 385 10.68 -13.23 6.10
N TYR A 386 9.84 -14.19 5.69
CA TYR A 386 8.85 -14.76 6.58
C TYR A 386 9.49 -15.40 7.83
N GLY A 387 10.51 -16.25 7.66
CA GLY A 387 11.17 -16.92 8.79
C GLY A 387 11.76 -15.96 9.80
N TYR A 388 12.44 -14.89 9.36
CA TYR A 388 12.98 -13.86 10.26
C TYR A 388 11.88 -13.10 10.99
N LEU A 389 10.77 -12.78 10.32
CA LEU A 389 9.65 -12.08 10.94
C LEU A 389 8.94 -12.96 11.98
N SER A 390 8.64 -14.22 11.64
CA SER A 390 7.99 -15.18 12.53
C SER A 390 8.82 -15.41 13.77
N GLU A 391 10.13 -15.74 13.61
CA GLU A 391 11.04 -15.93 14.75
C GLU A 391 11.16 -14.68 15.61
N TRP A 392 11.15 -13.48 14.99
CA TRP A 392 11.22 -12.23 15.72
C TRP A 392 10.02 -12.02 16.61
N TYR A 393 8.80 -12.22 16.08
CA TYR A 393 7.57 -12.03 16.85
C TYR A 393 7.41 -13.06 17.97
N GLU A 394 7.81 -14.30 17.75
CA GLU A 394 7.76 -15.36 18.77
C GLU A 394 8.67 -15.08 19.97
N ARG A 395 9.73 -14.31 19.81
CA ARG A 395 10.66 -13.93 20.91
C ARG A 395 10.09 -12.91 21.88
N TYR A 396 9.14 -12.08 21.45
CA TYR A 396 8.73 -10.89 22.19
C TYR A 396 7.21 -10.83 22.46
N PRO A 397 6.62 -11.78 23.19
CA PRO A 397 5.35 -11.49 23.85
C PRO A 397 5.64 -10.50 24.99
N LYS A 398 4.79 -9.47 25.17
CA LYS A 398 4.85 -8.66 26.40
C LYS A 398 4.54 -9.57 27.57
N GLN A 399 5.35 -9.46 28.63
CA GLN A 399 5.14 -10.17 29.90
C GLN A 399 4.07 -9.48 30.74
#